data_afe5d0f1bd8f32b80b1fd0472923f3a2
#
_entry.id   afe5d0f1bd8f32b80b1fd0472923f3a2
#
_cell.length_a   1.000
_cell.length_b   1.000
_cell.length_c   1.000
_cell.angle_alpha   90.00
_cell.angle_beta   90.00
_cell.angle_gamma   90.00
#
_symmetry.space_group_name_H-M   'P 1'
#
loop_
_entity.id
_entity.type
_entity.pdbx_description
1 polymer ?
#
loop_
_entity_poly.entity_id
_entity_poly.type
_entity_poly.pdbx_seq_one_letter_code
_entity_poly.pdbx_strand_id
1 'polypeptide(L)'
;MRPKDLCCLVLMAGTLLAQPAKLENMQGKTIMLFTPHPDDDTFCCGGTLALLAKNQNRIHIVIYTNDDKGSYDPEMTSERLARIRKAEEEEACRILGIPKENILWLQYHDGMLEYANPRDLVEQTTGLIRKYRPDVVLSIDPGSENVRWHKTDHRMAAMNTIDAIRAAEWHLYFPNQRLHDGLEPWKVPAEFFYYVTQKDANYFVNIDSVVETKLSAALAHVSQFPPAVERYRPDWDPARLEKMKAALRGRAPKRDGHYIEAFRAATGFSEQ
;
A
#
# COMPACT_ATOMS: atom_id res chain seq x y z
N MET A 1 62.86 -8.76 -41.34
CA MET A 1 62.16 -9.00 -40.06
C MET A 1 60.78 -8.33 -40.19
N ARG A 2 59.71 -9.13 -40.19
CA ARG A 2 58.34 -8.63 -40.27
C ARG A 2 57.79 -8.47 -38.85
N PRO A 3 57.07 -7.41 -38.49
CA PRO A 3 56.45 -7.30 -37.19
C PRO A 3 55.22 -8.22 -37.10
N LYS A 4 55.09 -8.89 -35.95
CA LYS A 4 53.98 -9.79 -35.60
C LYS A 4 52.75 -8.95 -35.18
N ASP A 5 51.64 -9.17 -35.84
CA ASP A 5 50.35 -8.61 -35.48
C ASP A 5 49.87 -9.18 -34.15
N LEU A 6 49.80 -8.33 -33.12
CA LEU A 6 49.21 -8.64 -31.84
C LEU A 6 47.72 -8.31 -31.89
N CYS A 7 46.90 -9.34 -32.13
CA CYS A 7 45.45 -9.24 -32.12
C CYS A 7 44.97 -9.10 -30.66
N CYS A 8 44.61 -7.86 -30.22
CA CYS A 8 43.94 -7.61 -28.96
C CYS A 8 42.49 -8.08 -29.06
N LEU A 9 42.20 -9.21 -28.44
CA LEU A 9 40.82 -9.69 -28.21
C LEU A 9 40.17 -8.83 -27.13
N VAL A 10 39.35 -7.85 -27.49
CA VAL A 10 38.54 -7.09 -26.58
C VAL A 10 37.35 -7.97 -26.19
N LEU A 11 37.41 -8.60 -25.02
CA LEU A 11 36.25 -9.25 -24.40
C LEU A 11 35.26 -8.15 -23.99
N MET A 12 34.22 -7.94 -24.79
CA MET A 12 33.06 -7.19 -24.37
C MET A 12 32.29 -8.05 -23.33
N ALA A 13 32.52 -7.78 -22.06
CA ALA A 13 31.64 -8.25 -21.01
C ALA A 13 30.30 -7.51 -21.13
N GLY A 14 29.34 -8.14 -21.80
CA GLY A 14 27.97 -7.67 -21.83
C GLY A 14 27.44 -7.73 -20.40
N THR A 15 27.24 -6.59 -19.76
CA THR A 15 26.46 -6.49 -18.54
C THR A 15 25.03 -6.91 -18.88
N LEU A 16 24.68 -8.15 -18.54
CA LEU A 16 23.27 -8.56 -18.50
C LEU A 16 22.60 -7.64 -17.47
N LEU A 17 21.87 -6.65 -17.92
CA LEU A 17 20.97 -5.89 -17.07
C LEU A 17 19.93 -6.88 -16.55
N ALA A 18 20.09 -7.32 -15.32
CA ALA A 18 19.10 -8.16 -14.64
C ALA A 18 17.75 -7.41 -14.71
N GLN A 19 16.74 -8.07 -15.26
CA GLN A 19 15.39 -7.51 -15.22
C GLN A 19 15.02 -7.22 -13.76
N PRO A 20 14.39 -6.09 -13.47
CA PRO A 20 13.99 -5.76 -12.10
C PRO A 20 13.13 -6.91 -11.55
N ALA A 21 13.45 -7.35 -10.33
CA ALA A 21 12.71 -8.42 -9.69
C ALA A 21 11.22 -8.05 -9.62
N LYS A 22 10.35 -8.99 -9.96
CA LYS A 22 8.90 -8.80 -9.80
C LYS A 22 8.57 -8.48 -8.36
N LEU A 23 7.57 -7.62 -8.14
CA LEU A 23 7.12 -7.20 -6.80
C LEU A 23 6.92 -8.40 -5.86
N GLU A 24 6.17 -9.39 -6.31
CA GLU A 24 5.83 -10.59 -5.54
C GLU A 24 7.02 -11.50 -5.19
N ASN A 25 8.17 -11.30 -5.86
CA ASN A 25 9.39 -12.08 -5.66
C ASN A 25 10.47 -11.30 -4.88
N MET A 26 10.21 -10.07 -4.47
CA MET A 26 11.17 -9.28 -3.69
C MET A 26 11.42 -9.92 -2.33
N GLN A 27 12.67 -9.84 -1.85
CA GLN A 27 13.11 -10.39 -0.56
C GLN A 27 14.01 -9.40 0.17
N GLY A 28 13.87 -9.33 1.50
CA GLY A 28 14.72 -8.49 2.35
C GLY A 28 14.61 -6.99 2.08
N LYS A 29 13.52 -6.55 1.44
CA LYS A 29 13.25 -5.17 1.06
C LYS A 29 12.40 -4.44 2.09
N THR A 30 12.45 -3.12 2.07
CA THR A 30 11.53 -2.26 2.81
C THR A 30 10.40 -1.84 1.88
N ILE A 31 9.18 -2.21 2.25
CA ILE A 31 7.95 -1.90 1.51
C ILE A 31 7.14 -0.92 2.35
N MET A 32 6.65 0.14 1.76
CA MET A 32 5.77 1.08 2.44
C MET A 32 4.47 1.23 1.67
N LEU A 33 3.35 0.93 2.32
CA LEU A 33 2.02 1.10 1.74
C LEU A 33 1.33 2.27 2.43
N PHE A 34 0.81 3.20 1.64
CA PHE A 34 0.02 4.34 2.09
C PHE A 34 -1.45 4.12 1.77
N THR A 35 -2.30 4.23 2.79
CA THR A 35 -3.74 3.99 2.67
C THR A 35 -4.54 5.06 3.43
N PRO A 36 -5.70 5.51 2.92
CA PRO A 36 -6.53 6.49 3.61
C PRO A 36 -7.20 5.90 4.86
N HIS A 37 -7.72 4.67 4.78
CA HIS A 37 -8.45 4.03 5.86
C HIS A 37 -7.86 2.66 6.21
N PRO A 38 -8.01 2.20 7.45
CA PRO A 38 -7.74 0.81 7.82
C PRO A 38 -8.77 -0.09 7.14
N ASP A 39 -8.33 -0.98 6.31
CA ASP A 39 -9.01 -1.97 5.47
C ASP A 39 -8.66 -1.89 3.97
N ASP A 40 -8.46 -0.69 3.41
CA ASP A 40 -8.18 -0.50 1.99
C ASP A 40 -6.93 -1.26 1.52
N ASP A 41 -5.88 -1.33 2.34
CA ASP A 41 -4.66 -2.11 2.10
C ASP A 41 -4.97 -3.61 2.00
N THR A 42 -5.79 -4.11 2.92
CA THR A 42 -6.20 -5.51 2.98
C THR A 42 -7.10 -5.88 1.81
N PHE A 43 -8.12 -5.07 1.51
CA PHE A 43 -9.03 -5.33 0.39
C PHE A 43 -8.34 -5.29 -0.96
N CYS A 44 -7.42 -4.36 -1.15
CA CYS A 44 -6.72 -4.20 -2.44
C CYS A 44 -5.45 -5.00 -2.58
N CYS A 45 -4.64 -5.06 -1.53
CA CYS A 45 -3.26 -5.53 -1.59
C CYS A 45 -2.97 -6.72 -0.65
N GLY A 46 -3.97 -7.22 0.10
CA GLY A 46 -3.75 -8.21 1.16
C GLY A 46 -3.03 -9.49 0.69
N GLY A 47 -3.30 -9.95 -0.53
CA GLY A 47 -2.57 -11.09 -1.10
C GLY A 47 -1.12 -10.76 -1.41
N THR A 48 -0.87 -9.61 -2.04
CA THR A 48 0.49 -9.11 -2.31
C THR A 48 1.27 -8.89 -1.02
N LEU A 49 0.64 -8.25 -0.01
CA LEU A 49 1.25 -8.05 1.30
C LEU A 49 1.61 -9.37 1.98
N ALA A 50 0.74 -10.38 1.93
CA ALA A 50 1.01 -11.71 2.48
C ALA A 50 2.20 -12.40 1.77
N LEU A 51 2.31 -12.29 0.44
CA LEU A 51 3.47 -12.79 -0.32
C LEU A 51 4.75 -12.07 0.09
N LEU A 52 4.70 -10.74 0.18
CA LEU A 52 5.85 -9.92 0.57
C LEU A 52 6.30 -10.22 2.01
N ALA A 53 5.37 -10.39 2.95
CA ALA A 53 5.67 -10.76 4.33
C ALA A 53 6.31 -12.16 4.40
N LYS A 54 5.77 -13.14 3.67
CA LYS A 54 6.31 -14.49 3.55
C LYS A 54 7.75 -14.48 3.01
N ASN A 55 8.06 -13.54 2.12
CA ASN A 55 9.39 -13.35 1.54
C ASN A 55 10.32 -12.49 2.43
N GLN A 56 9.97 -12.33 3.72
CA GLN A 56 10.80 -11.64 4.71
C GLN A 56 11.11 -10.17 4.38
N ASN A 57 10.21 -9.50 3.68
CA ASN A 57 10.29 -8.06 3.50
C ASN A 57 9.81 -7.34 4.77
N ARG A 58 10.38 -6.18 5.05
CA ARG A 58 9.90 -5.28 6.09
C ARG A 58 8.79 -4.42 5.51
N ILE A 59 7.56 -4.61 5.99
CA ILE A 59 6.38 -3.90 5.49
C ILE A 59 5.95 -2.88 6.52
N HIS A 60 5.75 -1.62 6.09
CA HIS A 60 5.14 -0.56 6.87
C HIS A 60 3.82 -0.14 6.21
N ILE A 61 2.74 -0.14 6.99
CA ILE A 61 1.43 0.37 6.56
C ILE A 61 1.28 1.77 7.17
N VAL A 62 1.09 2.77 6.33
CA VAL A 62 0.84 4.16 6.75
C VAL A 62 -0.61 4.49 6.51
N ILE A 63 -1.36 4.71 7.57
CA ILE A 63 -2.79 4.97 7.52
C ILE A 63 -3.04 6.44 7.84
N TYR A 64 -3.66 7.15 6.89
CA TYR A 64 -3.90 8.58 7.03
C TYR A 64 -4.96 8.89 8.08
N THR A 65 -6.11 8.20 8.06
CA THR A 65 -7.23 8.52 8.95
C THR A 65 -7.41 7.46 10.03
N ASN A 66 -8.17 7.81 11.04
CA ASN A 66 -8.60 6.89 12.10
C ASN A 66 -9.92 6.18 11.78
N ASP A 67 -10.49 6.46 10.59
CA ASP A 67 -11.72 5.85 10.06
C ASP A 67 -12.91 5.90 11.05
N ASP A 68 -13.08 7.04 11.71
CA ASP A 68 -14.01 7.26 12.81
C ASP A 68 -15.46 7.54 12.38
N LYS A 69 -15.78 7.28 11.10
CA LYS A 69 -17.12 7.42 10.52
C LYS A 69 -17.51 6.14 9.76
N GLY A 70 -18.60 6.15 9.04
CA GLY A 70 -18.99 4.99 8.24
C GLY A 70 -19.61 3.84 9.05
N SER A 71 -20.35 4.15 10.12
CA SER A 71 -21.24 3.21 10.82
C SER A 71 -22.68 3.69 10.70
N TYR A 72 -23.62 2.75 10.54
CA TYR A 72 -25.06 3.02 10.60
C TYR A 72 -25.64 2.74 12.00
N ASP A 73 -24.82 2.25 12.94
CA ASP A 73 -25.22 2.01 14.34
C ASP A 73 -25.44 3.36 15.06
N PRO A 74 -26.66 3.73 15.44
CA PRO A 74 -26.95 5.02 16.07
C PRO A 74 -26.35 5.16 17.48
N GLU A 75 -25.92 4.05 18.09
CA GLU A 75 -25.24 4.02 19.40
C GLU A 75 -23.70 4.07 19.26
N MET A 76 -23.18 4.09 18.03
CA MET A 76 -21.75 4.17 17.77
C MET A 76 -21.26 5.61 17.91
N THR A 77 -20.14 5.79 18.63
CA THR A 77 -19.43 7.07 18.66
C THR A 77 -18.17 7.00 17.78
N SER A 78 -17.70 8.14 17.29
CA SER A 78 -16.48 8.24 16.49
C SER A 78 -15.28 7.62 17.21
N GLU A 79 -15.09 7.92 18.48
CA GLU A 79 -13.96 7.39 19.27
C GLU A 79 -14.07 5.87 19.49
N ARG A 80 -15.30 5.37 19.67
CA ARG A 80 -15.53 3.93 19.78
C ARG A 80 -15.20 3.23 18.48
N LEU A 81 -15.68 3.76 17.36
CA LEU A 81 -15.45 3.19 16.04
C LEU A 81 -13.95 3.19 15.68
N ALA A 82 -13.26 4.31 15.88
CA ALA A 82 -11.82 4.40 15.65
C ALA A 82 -11.03 3.35 16.43
N ARG A 83 -11.40 3.09 17.73
CA ARG A 83 -10.75 2.03 18.51
C ARG A 83 -11.03 0.62 17.98
N ILE A 84 -12.26 0.37 17.54
CA ILE A 84 -12.66 -0.91 16.95
C ILE A 84 -11.85 -1.15 15.68
N ARG A 85 -11.87 -0.21 14.74
CA ARG A 85 -11.19 -0.33 13.43
C ARG A 85 -9.69 -0.42 13.55
N LYS A 86 -9.12 0.27 14.53
CA LYS A 86 -7.71 0.10 14.85
C LYS A 86 -7.37 -1.34 15.28
N ALA A 87 -8.19 -1.94 16.13
CA ALA A 87 -7.98 -3.32 16.58
C ALA A 87 -8.20 -4.32 15.43
N GLU A 88 -9.18 -4.06 14.56
CA GLU A 88 -9.46 -4.87 13.37
C GLU A 88 -8.29 -4.84 12.39
N GLU A 89 -7.72 -3.67 12.15
CA GLU A 89 -6.53 -3.49 11.31
C GLU A 89 -5.29 -4.18 11.89
N GLU A 90 -5.05 -4.03 13.19
CA GLU A 90 -3.93 -4.73 13.86
C GLU A 90 -4.08 -6.26 13.73
N GLU A 91 -5.30 -6.80 13.79
CA GLU A 91 -5.56 -8.22 13.57
C GLU A 91 -5.43 -8.63 12.11
N ALA A 92 -5.93 -7.82 11.16
CA ALA A 92 -5.77 -8.06 9.73
C ALA A 92 -4.28 -8.11 9.35
N CYS A 93 -3.51 -7.13 9.77
CA CYS A 93 -2.06 -7.07 9.56
C CYS A 93 -1.35 -8.28 10.18
N ARG A 94 -1.74 -8.70 11.39
CA ARG A 94 -1.19 -9.91 12.02
C ARG A 94 -1.43 -11.16 11.18
N ILE A 95 -2.62 -11.31 10.61
CA ILE A 95 -2.97 -12.44 9.71
C ILE A 95 -2.11 -12.38 8.43
N LEU A 96 -1.83 -11.19 7.90
CA LEU A 96 -0.97 -10.99 6.74
C LEU A 96 0.53 -11.20 7.04
N GLY A 97 0.91 -11.33 8.32
CA GLY A 97 2.31 -11.46 8.74
C GLY A 97 3.03 -10.12 8.96
N ILE A 98 2.28 -9.04 9.17
CA ILE A 98 2.81 -7.68 9.41
C ILE A 98 2.67 -7.37 10.91
N PRO A 99 3.79 -7.07 11.61
CA PRO A 99 3.76 -6.71 13.02
C PRO A 99 3.06 -5.37 13.25
N LYS A 100 2.29 -5.25 14.35
CA LYS A 100 1.53 -4.04 14.67
C LYS A 100 2.38 -2.77 14.84
N GLU A 101 3.63 -2.92 15.27
CA GLU A 101 4.60 -1.82 15.37
C GLU A 101 5.00 -1.21 14.02
N ASN A 102 4.69 -1.91 12.93
CA ASN A 102 4.89 -1.43 11.57
C ASN A 102 3.67 -0.70 10.99
N ILE A 103 2.59 -0.57 11.77
CA ILE A 103 1.41 0.20 11.38
C ILE A 103 1.58 1.62 11.90
N LEU A 104 1.67 2.58 10.99
CA LEU A 104 1.96 3.99 11.26
C LEU A 104 0.68 4.82 11.06
N TRP A 105 0.12 5.32 12.16
CA TRP A 105 -1.13 6.05 12.17
C TRP A 105 -0.88 7.57 12.12
N LEU A 106 -1.41 8.27 11.12
CA LEU A 106 -1.36 9.74 11.05
C LEU A 106 -2.53 10.40 11.80
N GLN A 107 -3.57 9.63 12.13
CA GLN A 107 -4.67 10.05 13.03
C GLN A 107 -5.56 11.20 12.52
N TYR A 108 -5.64 11.46 11.24
CA TYR A 108 -6.64 12.38 10.71
C TYR A 108 -8.04 11.78 10.84
N HIS A 109 -9.06 12.63 10.92
CA HIS A 109 -10.44 12.17 10.93
C HIS A 109 -10.89 11.72 9.53
N ASP A 110 -11.69 10.65 9.48
CA ASP A 110 -12.31 10.16 8.26
C ASP A 110 -13.16 11.25 7.58
N GLY A 111 -13.05 11.36 6.25
CA GLY A 111 -13.72 12.36 5.43
C GLY A 111 -13.16 13.78 5.57
N MET A 112 -12.01 13.95 6.23
CA MET A 112 -11.49 15.29 6.57
C MET A 112 -10.09 15.60 5.98
N LEU A 113 -9.51 14.70 5.17
CA LEU A 113 -8.17 14.96 4.61
C LEU A 113 -8.13 16.17 3.67
N GLU A 114 -9.22 16.49 2.98
CA GLU A 114 -9.29 17.67 2.11
C GLU A 114 -9.22 18.99 2.88
N TYR A 115 -9.53 18.97 4.19
CA TYR A 115 -9.46 20.14 5.07
C TYR A 115 -8.18 20.19 5.87
N ALA A 116 -7.34 19.16 5.80
CA ALA A 116 -6.02 19.18 6.39
C ALA A 116 -5.11 20.16 5.63
N ASN A 117 -4.13 20.72 6.32
CA ASN A 117 -3.12 21.54 5.65
C ASN A 117 -2.31 20.64 4.69
N PRO A 118 -2.37 20.84 3.36
CA PRO A 118 -1.68 19.98 2.41
C PRO A 118 -0.17 19.94 2.62
N ARG A 119 0.42 21.07 3.03
CA ARG A 119 1.87 21.14 3.31
C ARG A 119 2.25 20.22 4.47
N ASP A 120 1.49 20.27 5.55
CA ASP A 120 1.79 19.46 6.75
C ASP A 120 1.63 17.96 6.47
N LEU A 121 0.60 17.60 5.68
CA LEU A 121 0.40 16.23 5.19
C LEU A 121 1.60 15.74 4.37
N VAL A 122 2.02 16.52 3.38
CA VAL A 122 3.17 16.17 2.52
C VAL A 122 4.45 16.12 3.36
N GLU A 123 4.65 17.05 4.31
CA GLU A 123 5.83 17.06 5.17
C GLU A 123 5.93 15.82 6.05
N GLN A 124 4.83 15.43 6.71
CA GLN A 124 4.77 14.21 7.53
C GLN A 124 5.08 12.96 6.69
N THR A 125 4.42 12.82 5.54
CA THR A 125 4.59 11.68 4.64
C THR A 125 6.00 11.62 4.07
N THR A 126 6.56 12.77 3.67
CA THR A 126 7.96 12.90 3.23
C THR A 126 8.94 12.46 4.31
N GLY A 127 8.70 12.86 5.56
CA GLY A 127 9.52 12.46 6.70
C GLY A 127 9.51 10.95 6.91
N LEU A 128 8.37 10.29 6.75
CA LEU A 128 8.28 8.83 6.83
C LEU A 128 9.06 8.15 5.70
N ILE A 129 8.93 8.61 4.46
CA ILE A 129 9.69 8.06 3.32
C ILE A 129 11.20 8.20 3.56
N ARG A 130 11.68 9.37 3.98
CA ARG A 130 13.10 9.59 4.28
C ARG A 130 13.59 8.73 5.45
N LYS A 131 12.76 8.56 6.49
CA LYS A 131 13.10 7.77 7.69
C LYS A 131 13.22 6.28 7.38
N TYR A 132 12.26 5.72 6.67
CA TYR A 132 12.20 4.28 6.43
C TYR A 132 12.87 3.85 5.13
N ARG A 133 13.14 4.78 4.21
CA ARG A 133 13.88 4.58 2.95
C ARG A 133 13.35 3.38 2.15
N PRO A 134 12.05 3.34 1.80
CA PRO A 134 11.44 2.18 1.16
C PRO A 134 12.05 1.89 -0.21
N ASP A 135 12.25 0.61 -0.51
CA ASP A 135 12.58 0.13 -1.85
C ASP A 135 11.35 0.18 -2.76
N VAL A 136 10.16 0.04 -2.17
CA VAL A 136 8.88 0.07 -2.88
C VAL A 136 7.86 0.89 -2.09
N VAL A 137 7.13 1.75 -2.80
CA VAL A 137 5.92 2.39 -2.29
C VAL A 137 4.70 1.83 -3.02
N LEU A 138 3.69 1.45 -2.24
CA LEU A 138 2.34 1.19 -2.74
C LEU A 138 1.41 2.31 -2.26
N SER A 139 0.54 2.81 -3.14
CA SER A 139 -0.45 3.85 -2.81
C SER A 139 -1.69 3.72 -3.68
N ILE A 140 -2.74 4.44 -3.34
CA ILE A 140 -3.90 4.57 -4.23
C ILE A 140 -3.47 5.21 -5.55
N ASP A 141 -4.04 4.73 -6.65
CA ASP A 141 -3.80 5.32 -7.96
C ASP A 141 -4.39 6.73 -8.05
N PRO A 142 -3.59 7.77 -8.34
CA PRO A 142 -4.10 9.13 -8.58
C PRO A 142 -4.84 9.29 -9.90
N GLY A 143 -4.79 8.30 -10.79
CA GLY A 143 -5.32 8.23 -12.16
C GLY A 143 -6.38 9.21 -12.61
N SER A 144 -6.71 9.21 -13.89
CA SER A 144 -7.62 10.17 -14.52
C SER A 144 -9.09 10.08 -14.04
N GLU A 145 -9.48 8.94 -13.46
CA GLU A 145 -10.86 8.68 -13.01
C GLU A 145 -11.09 9.01 -11.53
N ASN A 146 -10.06 9.42 -10.79
CA ASN A 146 -10.11 9.70 -9.34
C ASN A 146 -11.19 10.69 -8.95
N VAL A 147 -11.41 11.73 -9.77
CA VAL A 147 -12.38 12.79 -9.48
C VAL A 147 -13.81 12.26 -9.46
N ARG A 148 -14.08 11.13 -10.13
CA ARG A 148 -15.43 10.63 -10.34
C ARG A 148 -15.93 9.70 -9.25
N TRP A 149 -15.08 8.77 -8.78
CA TRP A 149 -15.57 7.67 -7.97
C TRP A 149 -14.80 7.45 -6.66
N HIS A 150 -13.54 7.93 -6.55
CA HIS A 150 -12.84 7.85 -5.28
C HIS A 150 -13.49 8.75 -4.23
N LYS A 151 -13.60 8.25 -3.01
CA LYS A 151 -13.91 9.04 -1.83
C LYS A 151 -12.88 10.17 -1.68
N THR A 152 -13.25 11.26 -0.98
CA THR A 152 -12.38 12.41 -0.78
C THR A 152 -11.02 12.03 -0.21
N ASP A 153 -10.99 11.23 0.86
CA ASP A 153 -9.74 10.81 1.50
C ASP A 153 -8.88 9.95 0.58
N HIS A 154 -9.48 9.11 -0.28
CA HIS A 154 -8.75 8.34 -1.28
C HIS A 154 -8.00 9.25 -2.26
N ARG A 155 -8.68 10.32 -2.77
CA ARG A 155 -8.04 11.29 -3.66
C ARG A 155 -6.91 12.04 -2.95
N MET A 156 -7.15 12.49 -1.72
CA MET A 156 -6.17 13.24 -0.94
C MET A 156 -4.96 12.38 -0.57
N ALA A 157 -5.17 11.13 -0.14
CA ALA A 157 -4.09 10.19 0.14
C ALA A 157 -3.26 9.90 -1.10
N ALA A 158 -3.90 9.68 -2.26
CA ALA A 158 -3.22 9.43 -3.52
C ALA A 158 -2.32 10.61 -3.92
N MET A 159 -2.87 11.82 -3.98
CA MET A 159 -2.14 13.03 -4.37
C MET A 159 -1.03 13.37 -3.37
N ASN A 160 -1.34 13.31 -2.08
CA ASN A 160 -0.36 13.58 -1.03
C ASN A 160 0.82 12.61 -1.06
N THR A 161 0.56 11.32 -1.29
CA THR A 161 1.64 10.32 -1.35
C THR A 161 2.58 10.59 -2.53
N ILE A 162 2.05 10.92 -3.72
CA ILE A 162 2.86 11.26 -4.89
C ILE A 162 3.71 12.50 -4.66
N ASP A 163 3.11 13.55 -4.11
CA ASP A 163 3.84 14.77 -3.79
C ASP A 163 4.94 14.51 -2.76
N ALA A 164 4.67 13.65 -1.78
CA ALA A 164 5.65 13.25 -0.77
C ALA A 164 6.79 12.40 -1.33
N ILE A 165 6.52 11.47 -2.25
CA ILE A 165 7.55 10.69 -2.95
C ILE A 165 8.49 11.64 -3.69
N ARG A 166 7.93 12.59 -4.45
CA ARG A 166 8.73 13.62 -5.15
C ARG A 166 9.53 14.47 -4.16
N ALA A 167 8.90 14.98 -3.12
CA ALA A 167 9.55 15.82 -2.12
C ALA A 167 10.67 15.08 -1.38
N ALA A 168 10.53 13.77 -1.15
CA ALA A 168 11.52 12.96 -0.45
C ALA A 168 12.87 12.91 -1.18
N GLU A 169 12.88 12.92 -2.51
CA GLU A 169 14.09 12.87 -3.35
C GLU A 169 14.89 14.18 -3.27
N TRP A 170 14.26 15.33 -3.05
CA TRP A 170 14.89 16.64 -3.19
C TRP A 170 15.21 17.29 -1.85
N HIS A 171 16.47 17.61 -1.62
CA HIS A 171 16.97 18.14 -0.33
C HIS A 171 16.42 19.53 0.06
N LEU A 172 15.91 20.30 -0.90
CA LEU A 172 15.34 21.63 -0.64
C LEU A 172 13.86 21.58 -0.21
N TYR A 173 13.18 20.45 -0.39
CA TYR A 173 11.87 20.24 0.24
C TYR A 173 12.07 19.88 1.70
N PHE A 174 11.36 20.56 2.59
CA PHE A 174 11.41 20.34 4.03
C PHE A 174 12.83 20.23 4.60
N PRO A 175 13.66 21.27 4.42
CA PRO A 175 15.09 21.23 4.78
C PRO A 175 15.33 20.95 6.27
N ASN A 176 14.37 21.27 7.15
CA ASN A 176 14.46 21.01 8.58
C ASN A 176 14.55 19.50 8.88
N GLN A 177 13.85 18.65 8.13
CA GLN A 177 13.95 17.20 8.28
C GLN A 177 15.40 16.71 8.12
N ARG A 178 16.16 17.32 7.21
CA ARG A 178 17.56 16.98 7.02
C ARG A 178 18.47 17.66 8.08
N LEU A 179 18.27 18.95 8.30
CA LEU A 179 19.16 19.77 9.13
C LEU A 179 19.01 19.53 10.63
N HIS A 180 17.79 19.20 11.07
CA HIS A 180 17.49 19.01 12.50
C HIS A 180 17.20 17.53 12.84
N ASP A 181 16.53 16.80 11.94
CA ASP A 181 16.11 15.42 12.22
C ASP A 181 17.04 14.37 11.62
N GLY A 182 18.03 14.79 10.81
CA GLY A 182 18.99 13.89 10.16
C GLY A 182 18.37 12.99 9.06
N LEU A 183 17.22 13.38 8.54
CA LEU A 183 16.53 12.61 7.50
C LEU A 183 17.03 12.99 6.10
N GLU A 184 18.00 12.25 5.60
CA GLU A 184 18.57 12.49 4.27
C GLU A 184 17.57 12.18 3.15
N PRO A 185 17.67 12.88 2.00
CA PRO A 185 16.85 12.61 0.83
C PRO A 185 16.86 11.14 0.42
N TRP A 186 15.71 10.69 -0.07
CA TRP A 186 15.53 9.33 -0.54
C TRP A 186 14.71 9.28 -1.82
N LYS A 187 15.27 8.69 -2.88
CA LYS A 187 14.57 8.38 -4.11
C LYS A 187 13.95 6.99 -3.99
N VAL A 188 12.63 6.90 -4.10
CA VAL A 188 11.91 5.63 -4.09
C VAL A 188 12.22 4.88 -5.40
N PRO A 189 12.77 3.65 -5.33
CA PRO A 189 13.16 2.92 -6.55
C PRO A 189 11.99 2.38 -7.37
N ALA A 190 10.86 2.04 -6.72
CA ALA A 190 9.69 1.46 -7.39
C ALA A 190 8.37 1.91 -6.74
N GLU A 191 7.39 2.18 -7.58
CA GLU A 191 6.08 2.65 -7.19
C GLU A 191 4.99 1.82 -7.85
N PHE A 192 4.00 1.38 -7.06
CA PHE A 192 2.84 0.63 -7.52
C PHE A 192 1.57 1.26 -6.97
N PHE A 193 0.61 1.49 -7.84
CA PHE A 193 -0.66 2.11 -7.50
C PHE A 193 -1.78 1.08 -7.56
N TYR A 194 -2.57 0.99 -6.49
CA TYR A 194 -3.75 0.12 -6.39
C TYR A 194 -5.06 0.91 -6.54
N TYR A 195 -6.22 0.28 -6.57
CA TYR A 195 -7.51 0.85 -7.00
C TYR A 195 -7.44 1.40 -8.43
N VAL A 196 -6.64 0.79 -9.25
CA VAL A 196 -6.44 1.14 -10.65
C VAL A 196 -7.64 0.72 -11.50
N THR A 197 -7.96 1.51 -12.53
CA THR A 197 -8.97 1.09 -13.53
C THR A 197 -8.42 -0.07 -14.39
N GLN A 198 -9.32 -0.87 -14.95
CA GLN A 198 -8.91 -1.99 -15.82
C GLN A 198 -8.03 -1.53 -17.01
N LYS A 199 -8.28 -0.34 -17.53
CA LYS A 199 -7.56 0.21 -18.67
C LYS A 199 -6.14 0.67 -18.29
N ASP A 200 -5.93 1.08 -17.04
CA ASP A 200 -4.67 1.63 -16.55
C ASP A 200 -3.82 0.58 -15.82
N ALA A 201 -4.41 -0.58 -15.50
CA ALA A 201 -3.70 -1.70 -14.89
C ALA A 201 -2.68 -2.30 -15.86
N ASN A 202 -1.41 -2.31 -15.46
CA ASN A 202 -0.30 -2.84 -16.26
C ASN A 202 0.55 -3.87 -15.51
N TYR A 203 0.22 -4.16 -14.25
CA TYR A 203 0.92 -5.11 -13.41
C TYR A 203 -0.08 -5.98 -12.62
N PHE A 204 0.14 -7.29 -12.60
CA PHE A 204 -0.79 -8.25 -11.99
C PHE A 204 -0.02 -9.25 -11.15
N VAL A 205 -0.39 -9.37 -9.89
CA VAL A 205 0.19 -10.33 -8.95
C VAL A 205 -0.76 -11.52 -8.82
N ASN A 206 -0.27 -12.73 -9.08
CA ASN A 206 -1.00 -13.95 -8.79
C ASN A 206 -0.96 -14.22 -7.28
N ILE A 207 -2.13 -14.31 -6.65
CA ILE A 207 -2.29 -14.51 -5.21
C ILE A 207 -2.91 -15.86 -4.84
N ASP A 208 -2.99 -16.83 -5.75
CA ASP A 208 -3.63 -18.14 -5.50
C ASP A 208 -3.13 -18.80 -4.21
N SER A 209 -1.82 -18.75 -3.97
CA SER A 209 -1.18 -19.39 -2.82
C SER A 209 -1.47 -18.73 -1.46
N VAL A 210 -2.04 -17.53 -1.47
CA VAL A 210 -2.31 -16.69 -0.28
C VAL A 210 -3.73 -16.11 -0.25
N VAL A 211 -4.60 -16.51 -1.19
CA VAL A 211 -5.97 -15.99 -1.25
C VAL A 211 -6.74 -16.24 0.04
N GLU A 212 -6.54 -17.39 0.69
CA GLU A 212 -7.18 -17.70 1.97
C GLU A 212 -6.68 -16.78 3.09
N THR A 213 -5.39 -16.44 3.10
CA THR A 213 -4.82 -15.47 4.04
C THR A 213 -5.44 -14.10 3.84
N LYS A 214 -5.51 -13.62 2.59
CA LYS A 214 -6.19 -12.36 2.25
C LYS A 214 -7.64 -12.34 2.72
N LEU A 215 -8.40 -13.38 2.42
CA LEU A 215 -9.82 -13.47 2.81
C LEU A 215 -10.00 -13.47 4.32
N SER A 216 -9.11 -14.15 5.05
CA SER A 216 -9.15 -14.17 6.51
C SER A 216 -8.80 -12.80 7.10
N ALA A 217 -7.83 -12.09 6.55
CA ALA A 217 -7.50 -10.73 6.95
C ALA A 217 -8.67 -9.76 6.65
N ALA A 218 -9.27 -9.85 5.46
CA ALA A 218 -10.42 -9.02 5.11
C ALA A 218 -11.60 -9.22 6.08
N LEU A 219 -11.82 -10.44 6.58
CA LEU A 219 -12.87 -10.73 7.54
C LEU A 219 -12.56 -10.24 8.97
N ALA A 220 -11.32 -9.87 9.27
CA ALA A 220 -10.98 -9.24 10.54
C ALA A 220 -11.61 -7.84 10.68
N HIS A 221 -11.92 -7.18 9.55
CA HIS A 221 -12.61 -5.88 9.53
C HIS A 221 -14.13 -6.03 9.75
N VAL A 222 -14.50 -6.59 10.90
CA VAL A 222 -15.88 -6.95 11.23
C VAL A 222 -16.84 -5.77 11.12
N SER A 223 -16.42 -4.58 11.56
CA SER A 223 -17.25 -3.37 11.56
C SER A 223 -17.63 -2.89 10.15
N GLN A 224 -16.96 -3.37 9.10
CA GLN A 224 -17.22 -3.03 7.71
C GLN A 224 -18.35 -3.85 7.07
N PHE A 225 -18.82 -4.91 7.73
CA PHE A 225 -19.79 -5.83 7.13
C PHE A 225 -21.14 -5.81 7.85
N PRO A 226 -22.27 -6.00 7.12
CA PRO A 226 -23.56 -6.26 7.74
C PRO A 226 -23.54 -7.58 8.53
N PRO A 227 -24.17 -7.63 9.71
CA PRO A 227 -24.93 -6.56 10.35
C PRO A 227 -24.09 -5.65 11.26
N ALA A 228 -22.77 -5.85 11.39
CA ALA A 228 -21.95 -5.08 12.32
C ALA A 228 -21.86 -3.60 11.96
N VAL A 229 -21.87 -3.28 10.66
CA VAL A 229 -21.93 -1.89 10.18
C VAL A 229 -23.26 -1.20 10.53
N GLU A 230 -24.34 -1.97 10.63
CA GLU A 230 -25.69 -1.49 10.99
C GLU A 230 -25.88 -1.45 12.52
N ARG A 231 -25.36 -2.46 13.21
CA ARG A 231 -25.29 -2.54 14.66
C ARG A 231 -24.09 -3.41 15.06
N TYR A 232 -23.11 -2.80 15.66
CA TYR A 232 -21.84 -3.47 15.93
C TYR A 232 -21.98 -4.66 16.87
N ARG A 233 -21.63 -5.84 16.34
CA ARG A 233 -21.57 -7.11 17.05
C ARG A 233 -20.34 -7.88 16.59
N PRO A 234 -19.29 -7.99 17.42
CA PRO A 234 -18.07 -8.70 17.04
C PRO A 234 -18.19 -10.22 17.13
N ASP A 235 -19.24 -10.72 17.82
CA ASP A 235 -19.52 -12.14 18.01
C ASP A 235 -20.21 -12.76 16.78
N TRP A 236 -19.42 -13.10 15.79
CA TRP A 236 -19.93 -13.69 14.57
C TRP A 236 -20.19 -15.19 14.72
N ASP A 237 -21.35 -15.63 14.20
CA ASP A 237 -21.62 -17.05 14.00
C ASP A 237 -20.61 -17.62 12.98
N PRO A 238 -19.89 -18.73 13.31
CA PRO A 238 -18.96 -19.37 12.39
C PRO A 238 -19.55 -19.70 11.02
N ALA A 239 -20.80 -20.15 10.95
CA ALA A 239 -21.48 -20.45 9.67
C ALA A 239 -21.67 -19.20 8.82
N ARG A 240 -21.90 -18.04 9.44
CA ARG A 240 -22.00 -16.74 8.76
C ARG A 240 -20.64 -16.27 8.24
N LEU A 241 -19.60 -16.45 9.02
CA LEU A 241 -18.23 -16.12 8.62
C LEU A 241 -17.84 -16.89 7.35
N GLU A 242 -18.08 -18.20 7.31
CA GLU A 242 -17.81 -19.01 6.13
C GLU A 242 -18.62 -18.57 4.89
N LYS A 243 -19.89 -18.22 5.10
CA LYS A 243 -20.73 -17.69 4.01
C LYS A 243 -20.18 -16.36 3.47
N MET A 244 -19.71 -15.47 4.33
CA MET A 244 -19.10 -14.20 3.91
C MET A 244 -17.76 -14.43 3.22
N LYS A 245 -16.94 -15.35 3.73
CA LYS A 245 -15.68 -15.73 3.09
C LYS A 245 -15.90 -16.25 1.67
N ALA A 246 -16.92 -17.10 1.49
CA ALA A 246 -17.32 -17.58 0.16
C ALA A 246 -17.78 -16.45 -0.76
N ALA A 247 -18.54 -15.50 -0.25
CA ALA A 247 -19.00 -14.33 -1.01
C ALA A 247 -17.83 -13.43 -1.43
N LEU A 248 -16.88 -13.14 -0.54
CA LEU A 248 -15.67 -12.38 -0.86
C LEU A 248 -14.81 -13.10 -1.90
N ARG A 249 -14.64 -14.41 -1.76
CA ARG A 249 -13.93 -15.25 -2.74
C ARG A 249 -14.58 -15.19 -4.12
N GLY A 250 -15.91 -15.23 -4.18
CA GLY A 250 -16.66 -15.14 -5.43
C GLY A 250 -16.51 -13.79 -6.15
N ARG A 251 -16.20 -12.73 -5.43
CA ARG A 251 -15.99 -11.37 -5.96
C ARG A 251 -14.52 -11.04 -6.22
N ALA A 252 -13.60 -11.85 -5.73
CA ALA A 252 -12.17 -11.61 -5.91
C ALA A 252 -11.80 -11.63 -7.40
N PRO A 253 -11.03 -10.62 -7.88
CA PRO A 253 -10.66 -10.53 -9.29
C PRO A 253 -9.89 -11.77 -9.76
N LYS A 254 -10.19 -12.19 -11.00
CA LYS A 254 -9.49 -13.30 -11.67
C LYS A 254 -9.03 -12.89 -13.07
N ARG A 255 -7.87 -13.41 -13.44
CA ARG A 255 -7.33 -13.34 -14.79
C ARG A 255 -6.77 -14.72 -15.18
N ASP A 256 -7.19 -15.24 -16.33
CA ASP A 256 -6.77 -16.55 -16.83
C ASP A 256 -6.97 -17.70 -15.81
N GLY A 257 -8.06 -17.62 -15.02
CA GLY A 257 -8.41 -18.59 -13.99
C GLY A 257 -7.75 -18.39 -12.62
N HIS A 258 -6.74 -17.53 -12.52
CA HIS A 258 -6.00 -17.23 -11.29
C HIS A 258 -6.55 -16.04 -10.53
N TYR A 259 -6.55 -16.09 -9.21
CA TYR A 259 -6.81 -14.92 -8.37
C TYR A 259 -5.67 -13.92 -8.51
N ILE A 260 -6.01 -12.66 -8.73
CA ILE A 260 -5.04 -11.60 -8.95
C ILE A 260 -5.32 -10.36 -8.13
N GLU A 261 -4.26 -9.60 -7.89
CA GLU A 261 -4.33 -8.19 -7.53
C GLU A 261 -3.71 -7.36 -8.65
N ALA A 262 -4.36 -6.25 -8.99
CA ALA A 262 -4.00 -5.42 -10.13
C ALA A 262 -3.42 -4.09 -9.68
N PHE A 263 -2.34 -3.68 -10.33
CA PHE A 263 -1.64 -2.43 -10.05
C PHE A 263 -1.31 -1.69 -11.35
N ARG A 264 -1.07 -0.40 -11.20
CA ARG A 264 -0.32 0.37 -12.18
C ARG A 264 1.09 0.57 -11.64
N ALA A 265 2.07 -0.11 -12.23
CA ALA A 265 3.47 0.18 -11.97
C ALA A 265 3.84 1.49 -12.66
N ALA A 266 4.40 2.45 -11.92
CA ALA A 266 4.96 3.63 -12.53
C ALA A 266 6.21 3.22 -13.31
N THR A 267 6.21 3.48 -14.61
CA THR A 267 7.44 3.48 -15.42
C THR A 267 8.22 4.70 -14.97
N GLY A 268 9.44 4.49 -14.47
CA GLY A 268 10.25 5.56 -13.90
C GLY A 268 10.21 6.82 -14.75
N PHE A 269 9.84 7.92 -14.14
CA PHE A 269 10.00 9.24 -14.76
C PHE A 269 11.49 9.47 -14.95
N SER A 270 11.99 9.18 -16.16
CA SER A 270 13.12 9.92 -16.68
C SER A 270 12.55 11.30 -17.02
N GLU A 271 12.80 12.30 -16.21
CA GLU A 271 12.62 13.69 -16.63
C GLU A 271 13.46 13.86 -17.89
N GLN A 272 12.78 13.96 -19.05
CA GLN A 272 13.36 14.48 -20.27
C GLN A 272 13.43 16.00 -20.17
#